data_6b9fed2a5bd5059c51aae7d5b957954a
#
_entry.id   6b9fed2a5bd5059c51aae7d5b957954a
#
_cell.length_a   1.000
_cell.length_b   1.000
_cell.length_c   1.000
_cell.angle_alpha   90.00
_cell.angle_beta   90.00
_cell.angle_gamma   90.00
#
_symmetry.space_group_name_H-M   'P 1'
#
loop_
_entity.id
_entity.type
_entity.pdbx_description
1 polymer ?
#
loop_
_entity_poly.entity_id
_entity_poly.type
_entity_poly.pdbx_seq_one_letter_code
_entity_poly.pdbx_strand_id
1 'polypeptide(L)'
;MMDNPGYAEKKIADFLQTLTTAGGLNLKSHILACNGQVQSSPGNSAGATRPVSSGTPTQPDITVEFTGPDTPLLLARNGELLLAIEHIAAKILRLEPEDHDRISFDADNFKVLRNRELELLAEAAIQKVRATGQPHSFPPMTSRERRLIHLALAPSGLPTASSGEGPRRFVVLYPEGYQPPAAPTTSDRTQALRKTFRRR
;
A
#
# COMPACT_ATOMS: atom_id res chain seq x y z
N MET A 1 -19.75 1.48 -11.84
CA MET A 1 -19.45 2.82 -12.42
C MET A 1 -18.08 2.85 -13.13
N MET A 2 -17.23 1.87 -12.94
CA MET A 2 -15.99 1.66 -13.72
C MET A 2 -16.18 0.92 -15.05
N ASP A 3 -17.42 0.61 -15.44
CA ASP A 3 -17.72 -0.08 -16.70
C ASP A 3 -17.44 0.75 -17.97
N ASN A 4 -17.03 2.01 -17.78
CA ASN A 4 -16.57 2.86 -18.86
C ASN A 4 -15.17 3.41 -18.54
N PRO A 5 -14.09 2.76 -18.99
CA PRO A 5 -12.71 3.15 -18.70
C PRO A 5 -12.41 4.60 -19.11
N GLY A 6 -12.94 5.07 -20.24
CA GLY A 6 -12.75 6.44 -20.69
C GLY A 6 -13.34 7.53 -19.74
N TYR A 7 -14.38 7.18 -18.98
CA TYR A 7 -14.93 8.09 -17.98
C TYR A 7 -14.01 8.22 -16.76
N ALA A 8 -13.45 7.12 -16.31
CA ALA A 8 -12.53 7.10 -15.18
C ALA A 8 -11.23 7.85 -15.53
N GLU A 9 -10.66 7.59 -16.70
CA GLU A 9 -9.47 8.29 -17.20
C GLU A 9 -9.69 9.80 -17.28
N LYS A 10 -10.83 10.23 -17.85
CA LYS A 10 -11.16 11.66 -17.94
C LYS A 10 -11.24 12.31 -16.56
N LYS A 11 -11.91 11.67 -15.60
CA LYS A 11 -12.00 12.20 -14.22
C LYS A 11 -10.64 12.30 -13.54
N ILE A 12 -9.78 11.31 -13.73
CA ILE A 12 -8.41 11.36 -13.22
C ILE A 12 -7.64 12.50 -13.89
N ALA A 13 -7.72 12.64 -15.21
CA ALA A 13 -7.04 13.71 -15.94
C ALA A 13 -7.48 15.09 -15.46
N ASP A 14 -8.79 15.33 -15.33
CA ASP A 14 -9.35 16.61 -14.84
C ASP A 14 -8.88 16.90 -13.39
N PHE A 15 -8.87 15.89 -12.54
CA PHE A 15 -8.36 16.01 -11.18
C PHE A 15 -6.87 16.36 -11.15
N LEU A 16 -6.03 15.65 -11.91
CA LEU A 16 -4.60 15.88 -11.97
C LEU A 16 -4.26 17.25 -12.56
N GLN A 17 -4.98 17.68 -13.58
CA GLN A 17 -4.83 19.03 -14.13
C GLN A 17 -5.16 20.09 -13.09
N THR A 18 -6.25 19.92 -12.35
CA THR A 18 -6.61 20.84 -11.26
C THR A 18 -5.55 20.86 -10.16
N LEU A 19 -5.07 19.69 -9.75
CA LEU A 19 -4.05 19.54 -8.72
C LEU A 19 -2.74 20.23 -9.10
N THR A 20 -2.24 19.99 -10.32
CA THR A 20 -0.98 20.58 -10.81
C THR A 20 -1.10 22.08 -10.98
N THR A 21 -2.22 22.55 -11.53
CA THR A 21 -2.46 23.99 -11.75
C THR A 21 -2.64 24.73 -10.42
N ALA A 22 -3.51 24.25 -9.54
CA ALA A 22 -3.78 24.89 -8.26
C ALA A 22 -2.59 24.77 -7.28
N GLY A 23 -1.84 23.67 -7.33
CA GLY A 23 -0.66 23.44 -6.52
C GLY A 23 0.61 24.12 -7.05
N GLY A 24 0.59 24.67 -8.25
CA GLY A 24 1.77 25.24 -8.91
C GLY A 24 2.88 24.19 -9.15
N LEU A 25 2.50 22.92 -9.34
CA LEU A 25 3.43 21.81 -9.49
C LEU A 25 3.84 21.62 -10.96
N ASN A 26 5.13 21.58 -11.22
CA ASN A 26 5.69 21.28 -12.55
C ASN A 26 5.78 19.76 -12.76
N LEU A 27 4.62 19.11 -12.86
CA LEU A 27 4.48 17.69 -13.07
C LEU A 27 3.74 17.41 -14.37
N LYS A 28 4.14 16.37 -15.05
CA LYS A 28 3.42 15.76 -16.18
C LYS A 28 2.90 14.41 -15.71
N SER A 29 1.66 14.11 -16.03
CA SER A 29 1.06 12.81 -15.75
C SER A 29 0.79 12.05 -17.04
N HIS A 30 1.18 10.80 -17.10
CA HIS A 30 0.86 9.88 -18.19
C HIS A 30 -0.11 8.84 -17.65
N ILE A 31 -1.32 8.80 -18.21
CA ILE A 31 -2.35 7.83 -17.82
C ILE A 31 -2.26 6.65 -18.78
N LEU A 32 -2.01 5.47 -18.23
CA LEU A 32 -1.95 4.22 -18.96
C LEU A 32 -3.16 3.39 -18.54
N ALA A 33 -4.11 3.19 -19.45
CA ALA A 33 -5.20 2.25 -19.25
C ALA A 33 -4.67 0.84 -19.54
N CYS A 34 -4.59 0.00 -18.54
CA CYS A 34 -4.35 -1.43 -18.74
C CYS A 34 -5.68 -2.10 -19.10
N ASN A 35 -6.15 -1.94 -20.34
CA ASN A 35 -7.25 -2.76 -20.86
C ASN A 35 -6.79 -4.22 -20.77
N GLY A 36 -7.46 -5.01 -19.95
CA GLY A 36 -7.16 -6.43 -19.72
C GLY A 36 -7.30 -7.30 -20.98
N GLN A 37 -6.49 -7.04 -21.99
CA GLN A 37 -6.22 -7.99 -23.06
C GLN A 37 -5.05 -8.87 -22.66
N VAL A 38 -5.37 -9.90 -21.88
CA VAL A 38 -4.59 -11.14 -21.95
C VAL A 38 -4.64 -11.56 -23.41
N GLN A 39 -3.53 -11.39 -24.14
CA GLN A 39 -3.34 -12.04 -25.42
C GLN A 39 -3.34 -13.54 -25.15
N SER A 40 -4.51 -14.15 -25.28
CA SER A 40 -4.68 -15.58 -25.36
C SER A 40 -4.10 -16.03 -26.70
N SER A 41 -2.90 -16.60 -26.64
CA SER A 41 -2.42 -17.49 -27.73
C SER A 41 -3.44 -18.62 -27.90
N PRO A 42 -3.84 -18.99 -29.14
CA PRO A 42 -4.79 -20.04 -29.35
C PRO A 42 -4.12 -21.40 -29.18
N GLY A 43 -4.51 -22.15 -28.16
CA GLY A 43 -3.98 -23.48 -27.92
C GLY A 43 -4.75 -24.25 -26.86
N ASN A 44 -5.84 -24.90 -27.30
CA ASN A 44 -6.45 -26.16 -26.84
C ASN A 44 -7.11 -26.28 -25.44
N SER A 45 -8.43 -26.36 -25.57
CA SER A 45 -9.47 -27.20 -24.91
C SER A 45 -9.26 -27.85 -23.55
N ALA A 46 -10.36 -27.72 -22.81
CA ALA A 46 -11.03 -28.67 -21.91
C ALA A 46 -10.81 -28.54 -20.41
N GLY A 47 -11.91 -28.25 -19.74
CA GLY A 47 -12.17 -28.86 -18.43
C GLY A 47 -12.07 -27.98 -17.19
N ALA A 48 -13.22 -27.41 -16.85
CA ALA A 48 -13.76 -27.35 -15.47
C ALA A 48 -12.93 -26.89 -14.27
N THR A 49 -13.64 -26.19 -13.45
CA THR A 49 -13.42 -25.82 -12.06
C THR A 49 -12.73 -24.49 -11.81
N ARG A 50 -13.57 -23.52 -11.38
CA ARG A 50 -13.15 -22.26 -10.76
C ARG A 50 -12.26 -22.56 -9.56
N PRO A 51 -11.00 -22.14 -9.51
CA PRO A 51 -10.26 -22.10 -8.26
C PRO A 51 -10.62 -20.81 -7.53
N VAL A 52 -11.01 -20.95 -6.28
CA VAL A 52 -11.13 -19.91 -5.28
C VAL A 52 -9.85 -19.08 -5.22
N SER A 53 -10.03 -17.78 -5.21
CA SER A 53 -9.03 -16.73 -5.18
C SER A 53 -7.94 -16.94 -4.13
N SER A 54 -6.79 -17.34 -4.57
CA SER A 54 -5.51 -17.14 -3.87
C SER A 54 -4.80 -15.98 -4.58
N GLY A 55 -4.56 -14.90 -3.81
CA GLY A 55 -4.08 -13.57 -4.20
C GLY A 55 -2.98 -13.49 -5.25
N THR A 56 -3.34 -13.55 -6.51
CA THR A 56 -2.52 -13.01 -7.59
C THR A 56 -2.56 -11.48 -7.49
N PRO A 57 -1.43 -10.77 -7.60
CA PRO A 57 -1.44 -9.32 -7.66
C PRO A 57 -2.28 -8.91 -8.88
N THR A 58 -3.46 -8.40 -8.61
CA THR A 58 -4.35 -7.86 -9.65
C THR A 58 -3.63 -6.67 -10.28
N GLN A 59 -3.37 -6.72 -11.58
CA GLN A 59 -2.84 -5.54 -12.29
C GLN A 59 -3.86 -4.41 -12.17
N PRO A 60 -3.43 -3.17 -11.91
CA PRO A 60 -4.32 -2.03 -11.85
C PRO A 60 -4.95 -1.79 -13.24
N ASP A 61 -6.23 -1.41 -13.26
CA ASP A 61 -6.93 -1.06 -14.50
C ASP A 61 -6.39 0.24 -15.10
N ILE A 62 -5.97 1.17 -14.24
CA ILE A 62 -5.40 2.47 -14.60
C ILE A 62 -4.11 2.68 -13.82
N THR A 63 -3.04 2.93 -14.55
CA THR A 63 -1.76 3.35 -13.98
C THR A 63 -1.50 4.80 -14.38
N VAL A 64 -1.10 5.62 -13.42
CA VAL A 64 -0.68 7.01 -13.64
C VAL A 64 0.79 7.12 -13.29
N GLU A 65 1.59 7.55 -14.25
CA GLU A 65 3.01 7.81 -14.05
C GLU A 65 3.27 9.32 -14.05
N PHE A 66 3.95 9.80 -13.00
CA PHE A 66 4.35 11.19 -12.89
C PHE A 66 5.80 11.37 -13.29
N THR A 67 6.04 12.44 -14.06
CA THR A 67 7.38 12.89 -14.44
C THR A 67 7.47 14.41 -14.29
N GLY A 68 8.67 14.94 -14.06
CA GLY A 68 8.88 16.38 -13.98
C GLY A 68 9.84 16.81 -12.89
N PRO A 69 10.20 18.09 -12.83
CA PRO A 69 11.16 18.59 -11.85
C PRO A 69 10.67 18.51 -10.41
N ASP A 70 9.35 18.47 -10.18
CA ASP A 70 8.77 18.38 -8.84
C ASP A 70 8.45 16.94 -8.39
N THR A 71 8.86 15.91 -9.16
CA THR A 71 8.75 14.51 -8.76
C THR A 71 9.34 14.23 -7.37
N PRO A 72 10.48 14.81 -6.95
CA PRO A 72 11.01 14.60 -5.60
C PRO A 72 10.05 15.02 -4.48
N LEU A 73 9.15 15.98 -4.73
CA LEU A 73 8.14 16.37 -3.74
C LEU A 73 7.10 15.27 -3.52
N LEU A 74 6.73 14.55 -4.60
CA LEU A 74 5.80 13.41 -4.51
C LEU A 74 6.41 12.27 -3.71
N LEU A 75 7.73 12.06 -3.85
CA LEU A 75 8.46 10.94 -3.25
C LEU A 75 8.95 11.23 -1.82
N ALA A 76 8.89 12.49 -1.39
CA ALA A 76 9.26 12.88 -0.04
C ALA A 76 8.45 12.09 1.01
N ARG A 77 9.08 11.84 2.18
CA ARG A 77 8.47 11.10 3.29
C ARG A 77 7.90 9.74 2.88
N ASN A 78 8.65 8.97 2.13
CA ASN A 78 8.25 7.66 1.62
C ASN A 78 7.01 7.71 0.71
N GLY A 79 6.91 8.74 -0.14
CA GLY A 79 5.81 8.87 -1.10
C GLY A 79 4.47 9.27 -0.47
N GLU A 80 4.48 9.93 0.70
CA GLU A 80 3.24 10.31 1.41
C GLU A 80 2.30 11.12 0.50
N LEU A 81 2.82 12.09 -0.24
CA LEU A 81 2.03 12.91 -1.16
C LEU A 81 1.50 12.08 -2.33
N LEU A 82 2.33 11.24 -2.93
CA LEU A 82 1.92 10.33 -4.02
C LEU A 82 0.76 9.43 -3.60
N LEU A 83 0.87 8.80 -2.43
CA LEU A 83 -0.16 7.92 -1.88
C LEU A 83 -1.44 8.70 -1.50
N ALA A 84 -1.31 9.93 -1.03
CA ALA A 84 -2.46 10.79 -0.73
C ALA A 84 -3.23 11.16 -2.02
N ILE A 85 -2.53 11.49 -3.10
CA ILE A 85 -3.13 11.77 -4.41
C ILE A 85 -3.85 10.54 -4.94
N GLU A 86 -3.23 9.35 -4.88
CA GLU A 86 -3.86 8.06 -5.25
C GLU A 86 -5.15 7.83 -4.46
N HIS A 87 -5.10 8.05 -3.14
CA HIS A 87 -6.28 7.88 -2.29
C HIS A 87 -7.42 8.84 -2.65
N ILE A 88 -7.11 10.11 -2.93
CA ILE A 88 -8.09 11.11 -3.34
C ILE A 88 -8.70 10.71 -4.69
N ALA A 89 -7.88 10.26 -5.65
CA ALA A 89 -8.36 9.78 -6.94
C ALA A 89 -9.32 8.60 -6.79
N ALA A 90 -9.01 7.63 -5.92
CA ALA A 90 -9.90 6.52 -5.58
C ALA A 90 -11.27 7.02 -5.06
N LYS A 91 -11.27 8.04 -4.19
CA LYS A 91 -12.50 8.66 -3.68
C LYS A 91 -13.29 9.42 -4.75
N ILE A 92 -12.62 10.13 -5.65
CA ILE A 92 -13.27 10.81 -6.80
C ILE A 92 -13.95 9.80 -7.71
N LEU A 93 -13.33 8.63 -7.92
CA LEU A 93 -13.90 7.53 -8.69
C LEU A 93 -14.95 6.73 -7.90
N ARG A 94 -15.13 7.02 -6.62
CA ARG A 94 -16.03 6.30 -5.70
C ARG A 94 -15.71 4.80 -5.63
N LEU A 95 -14.43 4.47 -5.60
CA LEU A 95 -13.98 3.10 -5.40
C LEU A 95 -14.21 2.67 -3.96
N GLU A 96 -14.71 1.46 -3.78
CA GLU A 96 -14.75 0.82 -2.48
C GLU A 96 -13.32 0.49 -2.01
N PRO A 97 -13.07 0.35 -0.72
CA PRO A 97 -11.72 0.07 -0.19
C PRO A 97 -11.06 -1.17 -0.81
N GLU A 98 -11.86 -2.15 -1.23
CA GLU A 98 -11.43 -3.39 -1.86
C GLU A 98 -10.97 -3.19 -3.30
N ASP A 99 -11.48 -2.14 -3.97
CA ASP A 99 -11.20 -1.79 -5.35
C ASP A 99 -10.07 -0.74 -5.49
N HIS A 100 -9.48 -0.27 -4.40
CA HIS A 100 -8.44 0.75 -4.46
C HIS A 100 -7.20 0.30 -5.24
N ASP A 101 -6.94 -1.01 -5.32
CA ASP A 101 -5.81 -1.57 -6.08
C ASP A 101 -6.04 -1.51 -7.61
N ARG A 102 -7.24 -1.14 -8.07
CA ARG A 102 -7.56 -0.96 -9.49
C ARG A 102 -6.94 0.29 -10.11
N ILE A 103 -6.50 1.22 -9.29
CA ILE A 103 -5.72 2.38 -9.73
C ILE A 103 -4.35 2.37 -9.04
N SER A 104 -3.33 2.76 -9.77
CA SER A 104 -1.97 2.85 -9.24
C SER A 104 -1.29 4.11 -9.74
N PHE A 105 -0.74 4.89 -8.84
CA PHE A 105 0.05 6.08 -9.13
C PHE A 105 1.49 5.81 -8.79
N ASP A 106 2.40 6.09 -9.72
CA ASP A 106 3.83 5.90 -9.51
C ASP A 106 4.63 7.10 -10.04
N ALA A 107 5.85 7.21 -9.61
CA ALA A 107 6.82 8.19 -10.06
C ALA A 107 8.22 7.58 -9.89
N ASP A 108 9.01 7.58 -10.95
CA ASP A 108 10.40 7.07 -10.94
C ASP A 108 10.53 5.62 -10.39
N ASN A 109 9.54 4.75 -10.66
CA ASN A 109 9.48 3.38 -10.13
C ASN A 109 9.51 3.31 -8.58
N PHE A 110 9.02 4.35 -7.90
CA PHE A 110 9.08 4.45 -6.45
C PHE A 110 8.52 3.23 -5.73
N LYS A 111 7.35 2.72 -6.16
CA LYS A 111 6.71 1.57 -5.50
C LYS A 111 7.59 0.31 -5.54
N VAL A 112 8.24 0.06 -6.66
CA VAL A 112 9.15 -1.10 -6.82
C VAL A 112 10.39 -0.93 -5.94
N LEU A 113 11.02 0.24 -5.98
CA LEU A 113 12.20 0.55 -5.19
C LEU A 113 11.89 0.49 -3.69
N ARG A 114 10.75 1.03 -3.28
CA ARG A 114 10.31 1.02 -1.89
C ARG A 114 10.01 -0.39 -1.37
N ASN A 115 9.36 -1.23 -2.18
CA ASN A 115 9.13 -2.63 -1.82
C ASN A 115 10.47 -3.36 -1.61
N ARG A 116 11.43 -3.15 -2.51
CA ARG A 116 12.77 -3.75 -2.38
C ARG A 116 13.50 -3.28 -1.13
N GLU A 117 13.42 -2.00 -0.82
CA GLU A 117 13.97 -1.46 0.43
C GLU A 117 13.37 -2.13 1.67
N LEU A 118 12.04 -2.29 1.71
CA LEU A 118 11.35 -2.96 2.81
C LEU A 118 11.77 -4.43 2.95
N GLU A 119 11.96 -5.15 1.85
CA GLU A 119 12.49 -6.53 1.86
C GLU A 119 13.89 -6.59 2.48
N LEU A 120 14.79 -5.71 2.05
CA LEU A 120 16.16 -5.65 2.60
C LEU A 120 16.18 -5.29 4.09
N LEU A 121 15.30 -4.36 4.51
CA LEU A 121 15.13 -4.03 5.93
C LEU A 121 14.63 -5.23 6.73
N ALA A 122 13.71 -6.01 6.18
CA ALA A 122 13.21 -7.23 6.82
C ALA A 122 14.32 -8.27 6.96
N GLU A 123 15.10 -8.53 5.91
CA GLU A 123 16.24 -9.45 5.94
C GLU A 123 17.28 -9.07 7.00
N ALA A 124 17.68 -7.78 7.02
CA ALA A 124 18.63 -7.27 8.02
C ALA A 124 18.09 -7.39 9.45
N ALA A 125 16.79 -7.14 9.66
CA ALA A 125 16.15 -7.28 10.95
C ALA A 125 16.14 -8.74 11.43
N ILE A 126 15.85 -9.71 10.55
CA ILE A 126 15.90 -11.15 10.88
C ILE A 126 17.30 -11.54 11.37
N GLN A 127 18.33 -11.15 10.62
CA GLN A 127 19.71 -11.44 11.00
C GLN A 127 20.06 -10.85 12.37
N LYS A 128 19.68 -9.58 12.59
CA LYS A 128 19.92 -8.88 13.85
C LYS A 128 19.23 -9.56 15.03
N VAL A 129 17.93 -9.89 14.90
CA VAL A 129 17.17 -10.54 15.99
C VAL A 129 17.73 -11.93 16.31
N ARG A 130 18.10 -12.71 15.28
CA ARG A 130 18.73 -14.02 15.48
C ARG A 130 20.09 -13.94 16.16
N ALA A 131 20.90 -12.93 15.81
CA ALA A 131 22.23 -12.74 16.40
C ALA A 131 22.18 -12.20 17.84
N THR A 132 21.24 -11.30 18.15
CA THR A 132 21.20 -10.60 19.45
C THR A 132 20.21 -11.21 20.44
N GLY A 133 19.21 -11.97 19.98
CA GLY A 133 18.10 -12.44 20.80
C GLY A 133 17.19 -11.29 21.31
N GLN A 134 17.34 -10.07 20.77
CA GLN A 134 16.56 -8.90 21.20
C GLN A 134 15.53 -8.49 20.14
N PRO A 135 14.36 -7.99 20.57
CA PRO A 135 13.36 -7.46 19.64
C PRO A 135 13.92 -6.30 18.80
N HIS A 136 13.50 -6.25 17.53
CA HIS A 136 13.82 -5.15 16.63
C HIS A 136 12.57 -4.38 16.24
N SER A 137 12.58 -3.05 16.44
CA SER A 137 11.50 -2.14 16.05
C SER A 137 11.85 -1.47 14.72
N PHE A 138 10.94 -1.56 13.76
CA PHE A 138 11.04 -0.82 12.50
C PHE A 138 10.62 0.63 12.68
N PRO A 139 11.00 1.54 11.77
CA PRO A 139 10.47 2.90 11.77
C PRO A 139 8.94 2.91 11.56
N PRO A 140 8.24 3.99 11.96
CA PRO A 140 6.84 4.18 11.64
C PRO A 140 6.59 4.12 10.14
N MET A 141 5.51 3.44 9.74
CA MET A 141 5.19 3.20 8.33
C MET A 141 3.68 3.06 8.11
N THR A 142 3.25 3.20 6.86
CA THR A 142 1.86 3.08 6.45
C THR A 142 1.30 1.67 6.71
N SER A 143 -0.02 1.52 6.69
CA SER A 143 -0.67 0.21 6.86
C SER A 143 -0.28 -0.79 5.76
N ARG A 144 -0.10 -0.30 4.52
CA ARG A 144 0.37 -1.10 3.38
C ARG A 144 1.79 -1.59 3.62
N GLU A 145 2.72 -0.69 3.98
CA GLU A 145 4.10 -1.05 4.25
C GLU A 145 4.24 -2.03 5.43
N ARG A 146 3.46 -1.83 6.51
CA ARG A 146 3.43 -2.78 7.63
C ARG A 146 3.00 -4.18 7.18
N ARG A 147 2.00 -4.28 6.29
CA ARG A 147 1.59 -5.56 5.70
C ARG A 147 2.72 -6.19 4.89
N LEU A 148 3.42 -5.39 4.06
CA LEU A 148 4.56 -5.88 3.26
C LEU A 148 5.69 -6.40 4.16
N ILE A 149 6.03 -5.67 5.21
CA ILE A 149 7.04 -6.12 6.20
C ILE A 149 6.58 -7.42 6.88
N HIS A 150 5.31 -7.54 7.32
CA HIS A 150 4.82 -8.79 7.91
C HIS A 150 4.94 -9.97 6.95
N LEU A 151 4.62 -9.76 5.66
CA LEU A 151 4.75 -10.79 4.62
C LEU A 151 6.22 -11.15 4.36
N ALA A 152 7.12 -10.17 4.30
CA ALA A 152 8.55 -10.41 4.12
C ALA A 152 9.18 -11.12 5.33
N LEU A 153 8.68 -10.89 6.54
CA LEU A 153 9.15 -11.54 7.75
C LEU A 153 8.55 -12.94 7.96
N ALA A 154 7.38 -13.24 7.37
CA ALA A 154 6.67 -14.52 7.58
C ALA A 154 7.53 -15.79 7.34
N PRO A 155 8.37 -15.86 6.28
CA PRO A 155 9.22 -17.04 6.05
C PRO A 155 10.25 -17.30 7.16
N SER A 156 10.57 -16.29 7.98
CA SER A 156 11.53 -16.44 9.08
C SER A 156 11.01 -17.26 10.26
N GLY A 157 9.68 -17.39 10.39
CA GLY A 157 9.01 -18.01 11.53
C GLY A 157 9.03 -17.19 12.82
N LEU A 158 9.68 -16.02 12.83
CA LEU A 158 9.77 -15.18 14.02
C LEU A 158 8.46 -14.42 14.27
N PRO A 159 8.02 -14.24 15.54
CA PRO A 159 6.81 -13.53 15.88
C PRO A 159 6.91 -12.05 15.52
N THR A 160 5.84 -11.49 14.95
CA THR A 160 5.74 -10.08 14.59
C THR A 160 4.48 -9.44 15.14
N ALA A 161 4.55 -8.19 15.57
CA ALA A 161 3.38 -7.43 15.98
C ALA A 161 3.46 -5.98 15.50
N SER A 162 2.30 -5.36 15.25
CA SER A 162 2.22 -3.92 14.98
C SER A 162 1.90 -3.16 16.26
N SER A 163 2.78 -2.25 16.66
CA SER A 163 2.68 -1.40 17.85
C SER A 163 2.49 0.08 17.49
N GLY A 164 2.07 0.90 18.45
CA GLY A 164 1.82 2.33 18.26
C GLY A 164 0.45 2.64 17.68
N GLU A 165 0.16 3.93 17.49
CA GLU A 165 -1.14 4.44 17.04
C GLU A 165 -0.99 5.44 15.89
N GLY A 166 -2.01 5.47 15.02
CA GLY A 166 -2.09 6.41 13.90
C GLY A 166 -0.85 6.41 13.02
N PRO A 167 -0.29 7.60 12.70
CA PRO A 167 0.89 7.74 11.82
C PRO A 167 2.19 7.21 12.43
N ARG A 168 2.23 7.05 13.77
CA ARG A 168 3.39 6.52 14.50
C ARG A 168 3.38 5.01 14.65
N ARG A 169 2.50 4.31 13.95
CA ARG A 169 2.39 2.87 14.05
C ARG A 169 3.52 2.18 13.28
N PHE A 170 4.16 1.18 13.91
CA PHE A 170 5.33 0.48 13.41
C PHE A 170 5.21 -1.04 13.64
N VAL A 171 6.10 -1.81 13.03
CA VAL A 171 6.22 -3.26 13.24
C VAL A 171 7.35 -3.54 14.22
N VAL A 172 7.18 -4.56 15.05
CA VAL A 172 8.23 -5.13 15.90
C VAL A 172 8.42 -6.59 15.55
N LEU A 173 9.66 -6.99 15.31
CA LEU A 173 10.08 -8.38 15.15
C LEU A 173 10.64 -8.88 16.46
N TYR A 174 10.14 -10.01 16.94
CA TYR A 174 10.54 -10.60 18.21
C TYR A 174 11.42 -11.85 18.00
N PRO A 175 12.28 -12.19 18.97
CA PRO A 175 13.03 -13.44 18.94
C PRO A 175 12.10 -14.65 19.09
N GLU A 176 12.62 -15.82 18.74
CA GLU A 176 11.91 -17.09 18.88
C GLU A 176 11.48 -17.35 20.34
N GLY A 177 10.28 -17.87 20.50
CA GLY A 177 9.70 -18.13 21.84
C GLY A 177 9.12 -16.92 22.57
N TYR A 178 9.25 -15.71 22.01
CA TYR A 178 8.63 -14.52 22.60
C TYR A 178 7.15 -14.44 22.21
N GLN A 179 6.28 -14.28 23.20
CA GLN A 179 4.87 -13.97 22.95
C GLN A 179 4.68 -12.46 22.89
N PRO A 180 4.40 -11.88 21.70
CA PRO A 180 4.11 -10.46 21.61
C PRO A 180 2.86 -10.12 22.43
N PRO A 181 2.82 -8.94 23.09
CA PRO A 181 1.62 -8.50 23.80
C PRO A 181 0.44 -8.53 22.82
N ALA A 182 -0.69 -9.10 23.28
CA ALA A 182 -1.89 -9.17 22.47
C ALA A 182 -2.25 -7.78 21.94
N ALA A 183 -2.45 -7.67 20.64
CA ALA A 183 -2.92 -6.41 20.06
C ALA A 183 -4.24 -6.02 20.75
N PRO A 184 -4.42 -4.75 21.20
CA PRO A 184 -5.65 -4.32 21.84
C PRO A 184 -6.84 -4.66 20.94
N THR A 185 -7.78 -5.42 21.47
CA THR A 185 -8.97 -5.84 20.73
C THR A 185 -9.81 -4.62 20.37
N THR A 186 -10.66 -4.75 19.36
CA THR A 186 -11.59 -3.68 18.95
C THR A 186 -12.47 -3.23 20.15
N SER A 187 -12.77 -4.14 21.08
CA SER A 187 -13.46 -3.89 22.34
C SER A 187 -12.69 -2.94 23.25
N ASP A 188 -11.39 -3.14 23.43
CA ASP A 188 -10.57 -2.30 24.31
C ASP A 188 -10.42 -0.88 23.76
N ARG A 189 -10.32 -0.74 22.42
CA ARG A 189 -10.30 0.56 21.74
C ARG A 189 -11.61 1.32 21.93
N THR A 190 -12.74 0.64 21.82
CA THR A 190 -14.07 1.24 22.01
C THR A 190 -14.28 1.68 23.46
N GLN A 191 -13.79 0.91 24.43
CA GLN A 191 -13.86 1.27 25.85
C GLN A 191 -12.93 2.45 26.19
N ALA A 192 -11.72 2.50 25.62
CA ALA A 192 -10.81 3.62 25.81
C ALA A 192 -11.39 4.93 25.27
N LEU A 193 -12.00 4.90 24.07
CA LEU A 193 -12.69 6.05 23.49
C LEU A 193 -13.88 6.51 24.37
N ARG A 194 -14.72 5.58 24.87
CA ARG A 194 -15.86 5.91 25.76
C ARG A 194 -15.41 6.55 27.07
N LYS A 195 -14.27 6.14 27.65
CA LYS A 195 -13.70 6.76 28.86
C LYS A 195 -13.22 8.19 28.61
N THR A 196 -12.68 8.48 27.43
CA THR A 196 -12.19 9.82 27.07
C THR A 196 -13.34 10.81 26.88
N PHE A 197 -14.46 10.37 26.28
CA PHE A 197 -15.66 11.21 26.10
C PHE A 197 -16.49 11.41 27.37
N ARG A 198 -16.31 10.58 28.40
CA ARG A 198 -17.08 10.67 29.67
C ARG A 198 -16.43 11.63 30.70
N ARG A 199 -15.27 12.18 30.41
CA ARG A 199 -14.51 13.10 31.27
C ARG A 199 -14.58 14.59 30.87
N ARG A 200 -15.49 14.92 29.95
CA ARG A 200 -15.82 16.32 29.61
C ARG A 200 -17.23 16.66 30.05
#